data_68a74f15fe95a48a01a064c5093b0569
#
_entry.id   68a74f15fe95a48a01a064c5093b0569
#
_cell.length_a   1.000
_cell.length_b   1.000
_cell.length_c   1.000
_cell.angle_alpha   90.00
_cell.angle_beta   90.00
_cell.angle_gamma   90.00
#
_symmetry.space_group_name_H-M   'P 1'
#
loop_
_entity.id
_entity.type
_entity.pdbx_description
1 polymer ?
#
loop_
_entity_poly.entity_id
_entity_poly.type
_entity_poly.pdbx_seq_one_letter_code
_entity_poly.pdbx_strand_id
1 'polypeptide(L)'
;APDGLATWISYQTASGDQLTQSLIGILPVQSPSLLGDPKFCQSHGTRYAYHAGAMANGIASEQLVIALGQQGILASFGAAGLVPSRIETAIQKIQQALPNGTYAFNLIHSPSEPALEIGAVERYLQYGVRCVEASAFLDLTASIVRYRVAGLHQTNGGIEITNRVIAKVSRTEVARRFLEPAPEKYLKQCLEKVWITHEQANLETHVTMADDLTVEADSGGHTDNRPL
;
A
#
# COMPACT_ATOMS: atom_id res chain seq x y z
N ALA A 1 -33.25 16.77 10.49
CA ALA A 1 -33.78 18.13 10.45
C ALA A 1 -33.56 18.77 11.82
N PRO A 2 -33.08 20.04 11.92
CA PRO A 2 -32.73 20.65 13.20
C PRO A 2 -33.90 20.77 14.19
N ASP A 3 -35.11 20.62 13.79
CA ASP A 3 -36.32 20.90 14.60
C ASP A 3 -37.25 19.69 14.78
N GLY A 4 -36.76 18.47 14.59
CA GLY A 4 -37.55 17.26 14.80
C GLY A 4 -38.68 17.06 13.77
N LEU A 5 -38.69 17.81 12.68
CA LEU A 5 -39.66 17.67 11.59
C LEU A 5 -39.29 16.45 10.74
N ALA A 6 -40.21 15.49 10.65
CA ALA A 6 -40.08 14.37 9.73
C ALA A 6 -40.26 14.90 8.29
N THR A 7 -39.24 14.74 7.48
CA THR A 7 -39.28 15.03 6.05
C THR A 7 -39.49 13.75 5.28
N TRP A 8 -40.45 13.76 4.35
CA TRP A 8 -40.79 12.61 3.52
C TRP A 8 -40.28 12.85 2.11
N ILE A 9 -39.63 11.84 1.54
CA ILE A 9 -39.24 11.81 0.12
C ILE A 9 -40.23 10.89 -0.58
N SER A 10 -40.92 11.39 -1.60
CA SER A 10 -41.78 10.60 -2.47
C SER A 10 -41.19 10.52 -3.87
N TYR A 11 -41.28 9.36 -4.49
CA TYR A 11 -40.87 9.14 -5.89
C TYR A 11 -41.85 8.18 -6.57
N GLN A 12 -42.00 8.31 -7.89
CA GLN A 12 -42.79 7.37 -8.68
C GLN A 12 -41.90 6.22 -9.17
N THR A 13 -42.42 5.00 -9.05
CA THR A 13 -41.84 3.83 -9.68
C THR A 13 -42.17 3.77 -11.17
N ALA A 14 -41.54 2.90 -11.92
CA ALA A 14 -41.83 2.63 -13.32
C ALA A 14 -43.30 2.14 -13.53
N SER A 15 -43.92 1.56 -12.51
CA SER A 15 -45.33 1.15 -12.50
C SER A 15 -46.30 2.31 -12.18
N GLY A 16 -45.82 3.49 -11.87
CA GLY A 16 -46.63 4.65 -11.51
C GLY A 16 -47.04 4.70 -10.04
N ASP A 17 -46.62 3.77 -9.22
CA ASP A 17 -46.93 3.76 -7.78
C ASP A 17 -46.11 4.82 -7.05
N GLN A 18 -46.75 5.54 -6.13
CA GLN A 18 -46.04 6.46 -5.23
C GLN A 18 -45.51 5.70 -4.01
N LEU A 19 -44.19 5.71 -3.88
CA LEU A 19 -43.53 5.23 -2.67
C LEU A 19 -43.14 6.40 -1.79
N THR A 20 -43.54 6.37 -0.54
CA THR A 20 -43.16 7.35 0.47
C THR A 20 -42.29 6.72 1.52
N GLN A 21 -41.09 7.24 1.70
CA GLN A 21 -40.14 6.76 2.71
C GLN A 21 -39.79 7.86 3.72
N SER A 22 -39.63 7.47 4.97
CA SER A 22 -39.14 8.40 5.99
C SER A 22 -37.73 8.83 5.71
N LEU A 23 -37.46 10.12 5.75
CA LEU A 23 -36.09 10.63 5.75
C LEU A 23 -35.43 10.29 7.09
N ILE A 24 -34.45 9.42 7.07
CA ILE A 24 -33.72 8.96 8.28
C ILE A 24 -32.49 9.81 8.58
N GLY A 25 -32.06 10.66 7.64
CA GLY A 25 -30.95 11.56 7.83
C GLY A 25 -30.64 12.39 6.59
N ILE A 26 -29.94 13.49 6.80
CA ILE A 26 -29.38 14.35 5.76
C ILE A 26 -27.88 14.42 6.01
N LEU A 27 -27.08 14.05 5.01
CA LEU A 27 -25.65 14.27 5.02
C LEU A 27 -25.33 15.59 4.32
N PRO A 28 -24.58 16.48 4.94
CA PRO A 28 -24.09 17.67 4.25
C PRO A 28 -23.13 17.26 3.13
N VAL A 29 -22.89 18.17 2.18
CA VAL A 29 -21.87 17.97 1.15
C VAL A 29 -20.53 17.71 1.81
N GLN A 30 -19.92 16.56 1.52
CA GLN A 30 -18.64 16.15 2.05
C GLN A 30 -17.54 16.45 1.03
N SER A 31 -16.46 17.08 1.49
CA SER A 31 -15.25 17.17 0.68
C SER A 31 -14.55 15.79 0.68
N PRO A 32 -14.00 15.33 -0.45
CA PRO A 32 -13.20 14.11 -0.49
C PRO A 32 -12.02 14.12 0.50
N SER A 33 -11.51 15.30 0.87
CA SER A 33 -10.45 15.44 1.86
C SER A 33 -10.87 15.10 3.30
N LEU A 34 -12.16 14.95 3.57
CA LEU A 34 -12.70 14.53 4.86
C LEU A 34 -12.95 13.02 4.95
N LEU A 35 -12.78 12.30 3.83
CA LEU A 35 -12.97 10.85 3.78
C LEU A 35 -11.68 10.12 4.16
N GLY A 36 -11.81 9.05 4.92
CA GLY A 36 -10.72 8.21 5.36
C GLY A 36 -9.98 8.72 6.61
N ASP A 37 -8.87 8.06 6.94
CA ASP A 37 -8.08 8.40 8.13
C ASP A 37 -7.06 9.52 7.81
N PRO A 38 -7.11 10.66 8.52
CA PRO A 38 -6.11 11.72 8.35
C PRO A 38 -4.68 11.28 8.69
N LYS A 39 -4.50 10.23 9.50
CA LYS A 39 -3.18 9.65 9.77
C LYS A 39 -2.56 9.04 8.53
N PHE A 40 -3.36 8.43 7.63
CA PHE A 40 -2.87 7.96 6.35
C PHE A 40 -2.28 9.13 5.53
N CYS A 41 -3.02 10.25 5.44
CA CYS A 41 -2.55 11.44 4.74
C CYS A 41 -1.23 11.97 5.33
N GLN A 42 -1.13 12.01 6.65
CA GLN A 42 0.08 12.46 7.35
C GLN A 42 1.26 11.50 7.11
N SER A 43 1.02 10.19 7.20
CA SER A 43 2.04 9.17 7.02
C SER A 43 2.60 9.14 5.61
N HIS A 44 1.74 9.26 4.60
CA HIS A 44 2.13 9.14 3.19
C HIS A 44 2.34 10.47 2.48
N GLY A 45 2.12 11.60 3.16
CA GLY A 45 2.24 12.92 2.54
C GLY A 45 1.21 13.18 1.44
N THR A 46 0.00 12.62 1.58
CA THR A 46 -1.08 12.74 0.59
C THR A 46 -2.11 13.79 1.00
N ARG A 47 -2.84 14.30 0.02
CA ARG A 47 -3.98 15.17 0.24
C ARG A 47 -5.25 14.40 0.61
N TYR A 48 -5.37 13.20 0.09
CA TYR A 48 -6.53 12.32 0.26
C TYR A 48 -6.09 10.99 0.85
N ALA A 49 -6.91 10.43 1.75
CA ALA A 49 -6.71 9.06 2.25
C ALA A 49 -7.20 8.05 1.19
N TYR A 50 -6.53 8.07 0.06
CA TYR A 50 -6.85 7.25 -1.10
C TYR A 50 -5.57 6.67 -1.71
N HIS A 51 -5.59 5.36 -1.96
CA HIS A 51 -4.51 4.64 -2.62
C HIS A 51 -5.02 3.99 -3.90
N ALA A 52 -4.40 4.34 -5.03
CA ALA A 52 -4.63 3.67 -6.31
C ALA A 52 -3.65 2.50 -6.43
N GLY A 53 -4.17 1.28 -6.29
CA GLY A 53 -3.38 0.05 -6.30
C GLY A 53 -2.70 -0.23 -7.64
N ALA A 54 -1.68 -1.07 -7.59
CA ALA A 54 -0.92 -1.48 -8.77
C ALA A 54 -1.73 -2.36 -9.70
N MET A 55 -1.47 -2.21 -11.00
CA MET A 55 -1.87 -3.14 -12.05
C MET A 55 -0.61 -3.61 -12.77
N ALA A 56 -0.37 -4.93 -12.76
CA ALA A 56 0.83 -5.59 -13.26
C ALA A 56 1.23 -5.18 -14.70
N ASN A 57 2.43 -5.55 -15.10
CA ASN A 57 2.97 -5.32 -16.44
C ASN A 57 3.00 -3.83 -16.88
N GLY A 58 3.08 -2.91 -15.91
CA GLY A 58 3.08 -1.48 -16.18
C GLY A 58 1.75 -0.92 -16.66
N ILE A 59 0.62 -1.63 -16.46
CA ILE A 59 -0.73 -1.12 -16.74
C ILE A 59 -1.02 0.07 -15.83
N ALA A 60 -0.75 -0.05 -14.50
CA ALA A 60 -0.57 1.13 -13.65
C ALA A 60 0.76 1.77 -14.03
N SER A 61 0.73 2.64 -15.02
CA SER A 61 1.91 3.22 -15.68
C SER A 61 2.53 4.38 -14.91
N GLU A 62 3.73 4.79 -15.32
CA GLU A 62 4.38 5.99 -14.77
C GLU A 62 3.48 7.23 -14.94
N GLN A 63 2.80 7.34 -16.08
CA GLN A 63 1.90 8.47 -16.35
C GLN A 63 0.74 8.50 -15.37
N LEU A 64 0.15 7.35 -15.07
CA LEU A 64 -0.93 7.25 -14.08
C LEU A 64 -0.43 7.64 -12.68
N VAL A 65 0.70 7.08 -12.25
CA VAL A 65 1.29 7.37 -10.94
C VAL A 65 1.64 8.85 -10.80
N ILE A 66 2.23 9.44 -11.84
CA ILE A 66 2.59 10.86 -11.87
C ILE A 66 1.33 11.73 -11.80
N ALA A 67 0.33 11.44 -12.62
CA ALA A 67 -0.92 12.23 -12.65
C ALA A 67 -1.64 12.21 -11.30
N LEU A 68 -1.72 11.05 -10.63
CA LEU A 68 -2.32 10.90 -9.31
C LEU A 68 -1.47 11.56 -8.22
N GLY A 69 -0.14 11.37 -8.25
CA GLY A 69 0.78 11.99 -7.30
C GLY A 69 0.73 13.53 -7.34
N GLN A 70 0.59 14.12 -8.53
CA GLN A 70 0.40 15.57 -8.70
C GLN A 70 -0.90 16.08 -8.08
N GLN A 71 -1.90 15.21 -7.91
CA GLN A 71 -3.17 15.54 -7.21
C GLN A 71 -3.12 15.24 -5.71
N GLY A 72 -1.98 14.77 -5.20
CA GLY A 72 -1.84 14.38 -3.79
C GLY A 72 -2.50 13.05 -3.46
N ILE A 73 -2.55 12.14 -4.41
CA ILE A 73 -3.08 10.77 -4.26
C ILE A 73 -1.91 9.79 -4.34
N LEU A 74 -1.84 8.84 -3.41
CA LEU A 74 -0.87 7.75 -3.48
C LEU A 74 -1.25 6.78 -4.59
N ALA A 75 -0.30 6.46 -5.46
CA ALA A 75 -0.51 5.46 -6.50
C ALA A 75 0.70 4.52 -6.60
N SER A 76 0.43 3.24 -6.86
CA SER A 76 1.44 2.20 -7.01
C SER A 76 1.72 1.90 -8.48
N PHE A 77 2.99 1.99 -8.88
CA PHE A 77 3.42 1.54 -10.22
C PHE A 77 3.34 0.01 -10.32
N GLY A 78 2.82 -0.48 -11.44
CA GLY A 78 2.59 -1.91 -11.69
C GLY A 78 3.86 -2.67 -12.10
N ALA A 79 4.79 -2.86 -11.17
CA ALA A 79 6.10 -3.45 -11.42
C ALA A 79 6.10 -4.98 -11.63
N ALA A 80 5.05 -5.68 -11.21
CA ALA A 80 4.94 -7.14 -11.37
C ALA A 80 5.06 -7.55 -12.84
N GLY A 81 5.84 -8.59 -13.11
CA GLY A 81 6.09 -9.09 -14.48
C GLY A 81 7.11 -8.29 -15.29
N LEU A 82 7.67 -7.22 -14.75
CA LEU A 82 8.66 -6.39 -15.42
C LEU A 82 10.10 -6.77 -15.02
N VAL A 83 10.99 -6.66 -16.00
CA VAL A 83 12.43 -6.85 -15.78
C VAL A 83 13.03 -5.67 -14.98
N PRO A 84 14.10 -5.87 -14.20
CA PRO A 84 14.68 -4.84 -13.32
C PRO A 84 15.03 -3.53 -14.04
N SER A 85 15.54 -3.58 -15.26
CA SER A 85 15.88 -2.38 -16.06
C SER A 85 14.64 -1.54 -16.42
N ARG A 86 13.50 -2.19 -16.64
CA ARG A 86 12.23 -1.49 -16.91
C ARG A 86 11.70 -0.83 -15.63
N ILE A 87 11.85 -1.49 -14.49
CA ILE A 87 11.50 -0.92 -13.16
C ILE A 87 12.38 0.30 -12.87
N GLU A 88 13.68 0.22 -13.10
CA GLU A 88 14.61 1.34 -12.95
C GLU A 88 14.21 2.55 -13.77
N THR A 89 13.89 2.34 -15.06
CA THR A 89 13.40 3.40 -15.94
C THR A 89 12.13 4.07 -15.38
N ALA A 90 11.22 3.29 -14.81
CA ALA A 90 9.99 3.80 -14.21
C ALA A 90 10.28 4.63 -12.96
N ILE A 91 11.18 4.15 -12.09
CA ILE A 91 11.59 4.89 -10.89
C ILE A 91 12.14 6.27 -11.26
N GLN A 92 13.09 6.31 -12.20
CA GLN A 92 13.72 7.57 -12.62
C GLN A 92 12.71 8.57 -13.18
N LYS A 93 11.77 8.11 -14.02
CA LYS A 93 10.72 8.97 -14.58
C LYS A 93 9.78 9.51 -13.51
N ILE A 94 9.33 8.65 -12.59
CA ILE A 94 8.42 9.05 -11.51
C ILE A 94 9.13 10.03 -10.56
N GLN A 95 10.36 9.76 -10.16
CA GLN A 95 11.14 10.64 -9.29
C GLN A 95 11.44 12.00 -9.93
N GLN A 96 11.73 12.02 -11.22
CA GLN A 96 11.91 13.27 -11.96
C GLN A 96 10.65 14.14 -11.98
N ALA A 97 9.48 13.51 -12.14
CA ALA A 97 8.20 14.22 -12.21
C ALA A 97 7.62 14.57 -10.82
N LEU A 98 7.96 13.79 -9.79
CA LEU A 98 7.48 13.93 -8.42
C LEU A 98 8.66 14.01 -7.43
N PRO A 99 9.54 15.02 -7.50
CA PRO A 99 10.76 15.07 -6.68
C PRO A 99 10.48 15.12 -5.17
N ASN A 100 9.34 15.67 -4.77
CA ASN A 100 8.85 15.71 -3.38
C ASN A 100 7.46 15.09 -3.25
N GLY A 101 7.01 14.38 -4.27
CA GLY A 101 5.68 13.78 -4.31
C GLY A 101 5.69 12.38 -3.71
N THR A 102 4.48 11.91 -3.41
CA THR A 102 4.27 10.56 -2.91
C THR A 102 3.94 9.59 -4.05
N TYR A 103 4.51 8.42 -4.01
CA TYR A 103 4.28 7.31 -4.94
C TYR A 103 4.70 5.99 -4.29
N ALA A 104 4.18 4.89 -4.81
CA ALA A 104 4.56 3.54 -4.39
C ALA A 104 4.90 2.67 -5.61
N PHE A 105 5.53 1.54 -5.35
CA PHE A 105 5.82 0.51 -6.33
C PHE A 105 5.28 -0.83 -5.86
N ASN A 106 4.74 -1.61 -6.78
CA ASN A 106 4.32 -2.97 -6.47
C ASN A 106 5.54 -3.86 -6.18
N LEU A 107 5.46 -4.63 -5.12
CA LEU A 107 6.36 -5.73 -4.81
C LEU A 107 5.52 -7.01 -4.76
N ILE A 108 5.62 -7.82 -5.81
CA ILE A 108 4.89 -9.09 -5.88
C ILE A 108 5.76 -10.24 -5.38
N HIS A 109 5.15 -11.13 -4.59
CA HIS A 109 5.76 -12.42 -4.27
C HIS A 109 5.53 -13.41 -5.41
N SER A 110 6.63 -13.93 -5.97
CA SER A 110 6.61 -14.97 -7.00
C SER A 110 7.45 -16.15 -6.55
N PRO A 111 6.84 -17.22 -6.00
CA PRO A 111 7.58 -18.40 -5.54
C PRO A 111 8.40 -19.08 -6.63
N SER A 112 7.92 -19.01 -7.89
CA SER A 112 8.58 -19.60 -9.06
C SER A 112 9.78 -18.78 -9.55
N GLU A 113 9.83 -17.49 -9.23
CA GLU A 113 10.84 -16.55 -9.73
C GLU A 113 11.39 -15.64 -8.62
N PRO A 114 12.04 -16.20 -7.57
CA PRO A 114 12.54 -15.40 -6.43
C PRO A 114 13.52 -14.30 -6.84
N ALA A 115 14.22 -14.48 -7.95
CA ALA A 115 15.19 -13.50 -8.47
C ALA A 115 14.52 -12.18 -8.87
N LEU A 116 13.27 -12.20 -9.32
CA LEU A 116 12.52 -10.97 -9.67
C LEU A 116 12.19 -10.16 -8.42
N GLU A 117 11.73 -10.81 -7.35
CA GLU A 117 11.47 -10.16 -6.07
C GLU A 117 12.74 -9.54 -5.48
N ILE A 118 13.84 -10.30 -5.45
CA ILE A 118 15.15 -9.83 -4.98
C ILE A 118 15.60 -8.62 -5.81
N GLY A 119 15.56 -8.73 -7.13
CA GLY A 119 15.97 -7.67 -8.06
C GLY A 119 15.12 -6.41 -7.94
N ALA A 120 13.82 -6.53 -7.70
CA ALA A 120 12.95 -5.39 -7.44
C ALA A 120 13.33 -4.67 -6.15
N VAL A 121 13.50 -5.42 -5.04
CA VAL A 121 13.93 -4.85 -3.75
C VAL A 121 15.28 -4.16 -3.86
N GLU A 122 16.24 -4.73 -4.58
CA GLU A 122 17.54 -4.09 -4.82
C GLU A 122 17.39 -2.73 -5.51
N ARG A 123 16.56 -2.65 -6.56
CA ARG A 123 16.29 -1.37 -7.25
C ARG A 123 15.58 -0.38 -6.34
N TYR A 124 14.58 -0.82 -5.56
CA TYR A 124 13.87 0.05 -4.65
C TYR A 124 14.78 0.65 -3.59
N LEU A 125 15.66 -0.15 -3.00
CA LEU A 125 16.65 0.34 -2.03
C LEU A 125 17.71 1.23 -2.68
N GLN A 126 18.24 0.85 -3.84
CA GLN A 126 19.26 1.60 -4.58
C GLN A 126 18.78 3.00 -4.97
N TYR A 127 17.54 3.11 -5.42
CA TYR A 127 16.94 4.36 -5.90
C TYR A 127 16.09 5.07 -4.83
N GLY A 128 16.06 4.58 -3.60
CA GLY A 128 15.34 5.23 -2.51
C GLY A 128 13.82 5.27 -2.68
N VAL A 129 13.20 4.24 -3.25
CA VAL A 129 11.75 4.06 -3.26
C VAL A 129 11.28 3.85 -1.83
N ARG A 130 10.41 4.73 -1.34
CA ARG A 130 10.02 4.81 0.08
C ARG A 130 8.71 4.12 0.44
N CYS A 131 7.96 3.66 -0.55
CA CYS A 131 6.71 2.95 -0.32
C CYS A 131 6.55 1.81 -1.31
N VAL A 132 6.20 0.63 -0.81
CA VAL A 132 5.84 -0.53 -1.64
C VAL A 132 4.46 -1.03 -1.29
N GLU A 133 3.73 -1.50 -2.33
CA GLU A 133 2.52 -2.29 -2.20
C GLU A 133 2.89 -3.77 -2.35
N ALA A 134 2.89 -4.49 -1.23
CA ALA A 134 3.20 -5.91 -1.19
C ALA A 134 1.97 -6.73 -1.58
N SER A 135 2.07 -7.56 -2.62
CA SER A 135 0.96 -8.37 -3.14
C SER A 135 1.35 -9.82 -3.38
N ALA A 136 0.36 -10.71 -3.34
CA ALA A 136 0.50 -12.15 -3.54
C ALA A 136 1.38 -12.87 -2.49
N PHE A 137 1.63 -12.25 -1.34
CA PHE A 137 2.34 -12.88 -0.24
C PHE A 137 1.39 -13.82 0.52
N LEU A 138 1.82 -15.08 0.68
CA LEU A 138 1.17 -16.05 1.59
C LEU A 138 1.91 -16.13 2.94
N ASP A 139 3.19 -15.78 2.95
CA ASP A 139 4.05 -15.58 4.12
C ASP A 139 5.07 -14.49 3.75
N LEU A 140 5.78 -13.98 4.74
CA LEU A 140 6.87 -13.04 4.51
C LEU A 140 8.05 -13.73 3.81
N THR A 141 8.89 -12.93 3.16
CA THR A 141 10.16 -13.38 2.56
C THR A 141 11.32 -12.55 3.12
N ALA A 142 12.53 -13.05 3.00
CA ALA A 142 13.73 -12.29 3.38
C ALA A 142 13.85 -10.97 2.57
N SER A 143 13.31 -10.93 1.35
CA SER A 143 13.38 -9.74 0.49
C SER A 143 12.50 -8.59 1.01
N ILE A 144 11.24 -8.86 1.38
CA ILE A 144 10.38 -7.80 1.92
C ILE A 144 10.82 -7.39 3.32
N VAL A 145 11.33 -8.33 4.13
CA VAL A 145 11.95 -8.03 5.43
C VAL A 145 13.16 -7.13 5.24
N ARG A 146 14.07 -7.44 4.29
CA ARG A 146 15.18 -6.58 3.93
C ARG A 146 14.73 -5.16 3.58
N TYR A 147 13.71 -5.03 2.73
CA TYR A 147 13.19 -3.72 2.32
C TYR A 147 12.70 -2.91 3.54
N ARG A 148 11.88 -3.53 4.39
CA ARG A 148 11.35 -2.88 5.59
C ARG A 148 12.47 -2.45 6.53
N VAL A 149 13.32 -3.39 6.90
CA VAL A 149 14.36 -3.23 7.92
C VAL A 149 15.45 -2.25 7.50
N ALA A 150 15.81 -2.22 6.21
CA ALA A 150 16.77 -1.25 5.69
C ALA A 150 16.32 0.22 5.86
N GLY A 151 15.03 0.45 6.08
CA GLY A 151 14.47 1.78 6.33
C GLY A 151 14.29 2.15 7.79
N LEU A 152 14.81 1.34 8.74
CA LEU A 152 14.66 1.61 10.18
C LEU A 152 15.89 2.36 10.72
N HIS A 153 15.64 3.44 11.43
CA HIS A 153 16.66 4.28 12.04
C HIS A 153 16.26 4.67 13.46
N GLN A 154 17.20 4.61 14.40
CA GLN A 154 17.02 5.14 15.74
C GLN A 154 17.15 6.66 15.71
N THR A 155 16.17 7.36 16.29
CA THR A 155 16.18 8.82 16.46
C THR A 155 15.91 9.17 17.92
N ASN A 156 16.11 10.44 18.28
CA ASN A 156 15.77 10.93 19.64
C ASN A 156 14.27 10.83 19.95
N GLY A 157 13.41 10.74 18.95
CA GLY A 157 11.95 10.63 19.07
C GLY A 157 11.42 9.21 19.02
N GLY A 158 12.29 8.19 18.83
CA GLY A 158 11.90 6.80 18.68
C GLY A 158 12.44 6.18 17.40
N ILE A 159 11.74 5.19 16.86
CA ILE A 159 12.11 4.52 15.63
C ILE A 159 11.49 5.26 14.44
N GLU A 160 12.35 5.76 13.54
CA GLU A 160 11.93 6.31 12.26
C GLU A 160 11.84 5.19 11.22
N ILE A 161 10.75 5.20 10.46
CA ILE A 161 10.46 4.23 9.40
C ILE A 161 10.44 4.97 8.06
N THR A 162 11.49 4.83 7.27
CA THR A 162 11.59 5.47 5.97
C THR A 162 11.06 4.61 4.82
N ASN A 163 11.08 3.29 4.96
CA ASN A 163 10.58 2.35 3.95
C ASN A 163 9.22 1.79 4.40
N ARG A 164 8.15 2.29 3.80
CA ARG A 164 6.78 1.94 4.13
C ARG A 164 6.30 0.74 3.34
N VAL A 165 5.45 -0.06 3.96
CA VAL A 165 4.83 -1.22 3.33
C VAL A 165 3.32 -1.12 3.47
N ILE A 166 2.61 -1.17 2.35
CA ILE A 166 1.16 -1.37 2.28
C ILE A 166 0.96 -2.82 1.88
N ALA A 167 0.44 -3.65 2.78
CA ALA A 167 0.23 -5.05 2.48
C ALA A 167 -1.18 -5.27 1.91
N LYS A 168 -1.24 -5.79 0.69
CA LYS A 168 -2.47 -6.14 -0.01
C LYS A 168 -2.81 -7.59 0.30
N VAL A 169 -3.89 -7.80 1.05
CA VAL A 169 -4.24 -9.09 1.63
C VAL A 169 -5.72 -9.40 1.47
N SER A 170 -6.05 -10.69 1.30
CA SER A 170 -7.42 -11.21 1.30
C SER A 170 -7.69 -12.16 2.49
N ARG A 171 -6.64 -12.52 3.25
CA ARG A 171 -6.68 -13.56 4.29
C ARG A 171 -6.18 -13.03 5.62
N THR A 172 -6.89 -13.38 6.68
CA THR A 172 -6.56 -12.97 8.06
C THR A 172 -5.18 -13.47 8.52
N GLU A 173 -4.81 -14.70 8.16
CA GLU A 173 -3.52 -15.29 8.52
C GLU A 173 -2.34 -14.56 7.86
N VAL A 174 -2.52 -14.07 6.64
CA VAL A 174 -1.51 -13.26 5.94
C VAL A 174 -1.45 -11.86 6.54
N ALA A 175 -2.61 -11.23 6.78
CA ALA A 175 -2.68 -9.92 7.42
C ALA A 175 -1.93 -9.90 8.76
N ARG A 176 -2.10 -10.95 9.59
CA ARG A 176 -1.40 -11.09 10.86
C ARG A 176 0.11 -11.04 10.70
N ARG A 177 0.67 -11.70 9.66
CA ARG A 177 2.12 -11.69 9.39
C ARG A 177 2.66 -10.28 9.14
N PHE A 178 1.87 -9.43 8.52
CA PHE A 178 2.25 -8.05 8.25
C PHE A 178 1.99 -7.10 9.43
N LEU A 179 1.09 -7.45 10.34
CA LEU A 179 0.79 -6.67 11.55
C LEU A 179 1.67 -7.03 12.75
N GLU A 180 2.55 -8.01 12.60
CA GLU A 180 3.53 -8.42 13.61
C GLU A 180 4.95 -8.03 13.15
N PRO A 181 5.95 -7.99 14.06
CA PRO A 181 7.34 -7.87 13.69
C PRO A 181 7.81 -9.04 12.83
N ALA A 182 8.89 -8.84 12.08
CA ALA A 182 9.46 -9.88 11.24
C ALA A 182 9.89 -11.11 12.05
N PRO A 183 9.56 -12.33 11.60
CA PRO A 183 10.06 -13.54 12.23
C PRO A 183 11.60 -13.61 12.25
N GLU A 184 12.16 -14.03 13.38
CA GLU A 184 13.63 -14.13 13.61
C GLU A 184 14.36 -14.87 12.49
N LYS A 185 13.74 -15.90 11.88
CA LYS A 185 14.31 -16.67 10.77
C LYS A 185 14.72 -15.78 9.58
N TYR A 186 13.91 -14.74 9.26
CA TYR A 186 14.21 -13.84 8.14
C TYR A 186 15.23 -12.77 8.52
N LEU A 187 15.21 -12.29 9.76
CA LEU A 187 16.24 -11.37 10.26
C LEU A 187 17.63 -12.05 10.25
N LYS A 188 17.73 -13.30 10.68
CA LYS A 188 18.96 -14.09 10.60
C LYS A 188 19.45 -14.23 9.16
N GLN A 189 18.56 -14.58 8.22
CA GLN A 189 18.92 -14.66 6.80
C GLN A 189 19.43 -13.33 6.25
N CYS A 190 18.82 -12.22 6.63
CA CYS A 190 19.25 -10.88 6.20
C CYS A 190 20.61 -10.51 6.80
N LEU A 191 20.88 -10.85 8.06
CA LEU A 191 22.18 -10.65 8.73
C LEU A 191 23.28 -11.48 8.09
N GLU A 192 23.04 -12.78 7.85
CA GLU A 192 23.99 -13.69 7.19
C GLU A 192 24.39 -13.19 5.78
N LYS A 193 23.45 -12.59 5.06
CA LYS A 193 23.70 -11.99 3.75
C LYS A 193 24.25 -10.56 3.81
N VAL A 194 24.47 -10.04 5.00
CA VAL A 194 24.93 -8.64 5.22
C VAL A 194 24.01 -7.61 4.55
N TRP A 195 22.73 -7.90 4.50
CA TRP A 195 21.71 -7.02 3.93
C TRP A 195 21.21 -5.97 4.92
N ILE A 196 21.33 -6.24 6.21
CA ILE A 196 20.94 -5.37 7.32
C ILE A 196 21.98 -5.42 8.43
N THR A 197 21.95 -4.43 9.31
CA THR A 197 22.80 -4.37 10.50
C THR A 197 22.13 -5.03 11.70
N HIS A 198 22.91 -5.37 12.75
CA HIS A 198 22.37 -5.87 14.02
C HIS A 198 21.48 -4.82 14.70
N GLU A 199 21.81 -3.53 14.58
CA GLU A 199 20.99 -2.45 15.09
C GLU A 199 19.62 -2.43 14.42
N GLN A 200 19.58 -2.47 13.09
CA GLN A 200 18.34 -2.53 12.33
C GLN A 200 17.50 -3.76 12.67
N ALA A 201 18.13 -4.92 12.82
CA ALA A 201 17.43 -6.14 13.23
C ALA A 201 16.81 -6.02 14.63
N ASN A 202 17.47 -5.32 15.54
CA ASN A 202 16.93 -5.06 16.88
C ASN A 202 15.77 -4.07 16.83
N LEU A 203 15.86 -3.00 16.04
CA LEU A 203 14.76 -2.03 15.85
C LEU A 203 13.50 -2.69 15.30
N GLU A 204 13.65 -3.67 14.39
CA GLU A 204 12.53 -4.38 13.77
C GLU A 204 11.65 -5.12 14.79
N THR A 205 12.20 -5.61 15.88
CA THR A 205 11.41 -6.30 16.92
C THR A 205 10.36 -5.41 17.60
N HIS A 206 10.41 -4.11 17.38
CA HIS A 206 9.53 -3.10 17.98
C HIS A 206 8.55 -2.47 16.98
N VAL A 207 8.57 -2.89 15.72
CA VAL A 207 7.72 -2.35 14.68
C VAL A 207 6.99 -3.46 13.91
N THR A 208 5.90 -3.12 13.24
CA THR A 208 5.19 -4.05 12.36
C THR A 208 5.83 -4.09 10.98
N MET A 209 5.65 -5.19 10.27
CA MET A 209 6.13 -5.34 8.90
C MET A 209 5.43 -4.41 7.91
N ALA A 210 4.17 -4.06 8.15
CA ALA A 210 3.42 -3.12 7.32
C ALA A 210 2.91 -1.93 8.13
N ASP A 211 2.80 -0.79 7.47
CA ASP A 211 2.19 0.44 7.99
C ASP A 211 0.68 0.42 7.79
N ASP A 212 0.23 -0.13 6.66
CA ASP A 212 -1.18 -0.19 6.26
C ASP A 212 -1.50 -1.53 5.62
N LEU A 213 -2.79 -1.89 5.67
CA LEU A 213 -3.33 -3.04 4.96
C LEU A 213 -4.36 -2.57 3.93
N THR A 214 -4.29 -3.10 2.71
CA THR A 214 -5.38 -3.08 1.76
C THR A 214 -6.07 -4.43 1.82
N VAL A 215 -7.31 -4.46 2.32
CA VAL A 215 -8.08 -5.68 2.42
C VAL A 215 -8.95 -5.82 1.18
N GLU A 216 -8.71 -6.87 0.41
CA GLU A 216 -9.58 -7.23 -0.72
C GLU A 216 -10.60 -8.25 -0.27
N ALA A 217 -11.88 -7.95 -0.52
CA ALA A 217 -12.92 -8.97 -0.42
C ALA A 217 -12.74 -9.92 -1.59
N ASP A 218 -12.63 -11.17 -1.30
CA ASP A 218 -12.78 -12.39 -2.12
C ASP A 218 -12.97 -12.19 -3.64
N SER A 219 -12.03 -11.53 -4.26
CA SER A 219 -12.05 -11.32 -5.71
C SER A 219 -11.20 -12.34 -6.47
N GLY A 220 -10.72 -13.35 -5.78
CA GLY A 220 -9.91 -14.42 -6.34
C GLY A 220 -8.54 -14.00 -6.87
N GLY A 221 -7.60 -14.86 -6.78
CA GLY A 221 -6.40 -15.05 -7.55
C GLY A 221 -5.34 -13.97 -7.63
N HIS A 222 -5.61 -12.71 -7.41
CA HIS A 222 -4.56 -11.70 -7.60
C HIS A 222 -3.83 -11.33 -6.30
N THR A 223 -4.38 -11.62 -5.16
CA THR A 223 -3.79 -11.32 -3.85
C THR A 223 -3.09 -12.51 -3.23
N ASP A 224 -3.59 -13.68 -3.55
CA ASP A 224 -2.95 -14.93 -3.20
C ASP A 224 -2.91 -15.83 -4.45
N ASN A 225 -1.85 -16.42 -4.82
CA ASN A 225 -1.70 -17.28 -6.00
C ASN A 225 -2.55 -18.59 -5.94
N ARG A 226 -3.68 -18.59 -5.27
CA ARG A 226 -4.60 -19.72 -5.21
C ARG A 226 -5.89 -19.34 -5.90
N PRO A 227 -6.26 -20.02 -7.00
CA PRO A 227 -7.64 -19.98 -7.49
C PRO A 227 -8.57 -20.50 -6.38
N LEU A 228 -9.71 -19.87 -6.26
CA LEU A 228 -10.80 -20.37 -5.41
C LEU A 228 -11.30 -21.73 -5.88
#